data_bbbbfa08420356aae5957f31a8d30a0e
#
_entry.id   bbbbfa08420356aae5957f31a8d30a0e
#
_cell.length_a   1.000
_cell.length_b   1.000
_cell.length_c   1.000
_cell.angle_alpha   90.00
_cell.angle_beta   90.00
_cell.angle_gamma   90.00
#
_symmetry.space_group_name_H-M   'P 1'
#
loop_
_entity.id
_entity.type
_entity.pdbx_description
1 polymer ?
#
loop_
_entity_poly.entity_id
_entity_poly.type
_entity_poly.pdbx_seq_one_letter_code
_entity_poly.pdbx_strand_id
1 'polypeptide(L)'
;MKKSLMALSTLLMVGGTVSAQKVAFDEYTLDNGMHVILHQDNSAPVVITSVMYHVGSKDENPERTGFAHFFEHLLFEGTQNIGRGEWFKIVTGNGGTNNANTTDDRTYYYEIFPSNNLELGLWMESERLLHPIINQIGVDTQNEVVKEEKRLRVDNQPYGNLIAQIKKNMFTNHPYRWTTIGEMEHLDAATLEEFQAFNKKFYVPNNAVLVVAGQFDKAQAKEWIQKYFGVIPKGAPVTRQKYEEAPITQTIRARYEDPNIQIPMVAASYRTPSNKTRDSKVLDLISTLLSDGKSSRLYKKMVDDKKMALQIGAFNYSQEDYG
;
A
#
# COMPACT_ATOMS: atom_id res chain seq x y z
N MET A 1 58.16 -43.45 -19.09
CA MET A 1 56.93 -43.83 -18.37
C MET A 1 56.64 -42.77 -17.34
N LYS A 2 55.77 -41.79 -17.63
CA LYS A 2 55.30 -40.79 -16.66
C LYS A 2 53.86 -41.12 -16.37
N LYS A 3 53.57 -41.49 -15.12
CA LYS A 3 52.19 -41.74 -14.60
C LYS A 3 51.59 -40.40 -14.20
N SER A 4 50.58 -39.93 -14.95
CA SER A 4 49.74 -38.78 -14.57
C SER A 4 48.76 -39.21 -13.50
N LEU A 5 48.86 -38.63 -12.32
CA LEU A 5 47.88 -38.76 -11.26
C LEU A 5 46.73 -37.80 -11.58
N MET A 6 45.57 -38.33 -11.93
CA MET A 6 44.32 -37.56 -12.02
C MET A 6 43.76 -37.43 -10.61
N ALA A 7 43.85 -36.22 -10.04
CA ALA A 7 43.16 -35.89 -8.80
C ALA A 7 41.67 -35.63 -9.09
N LEU A 8 40.81 -36.55 -8.65
CA LEU A 8 39.36 -36.43 -8.71
C LEU A 8 38.92 -35.54 -7.58
N SER A 9 38.68 -34.26 -7.88
CA SER A 9 38.13 -33.32 -6.92
C SER A 9 36.63 -33.60 -6.74
N THR A 10 36.28 -34.30 -5.68
CA THR A 10 34.91 -34.53 -5.27
C THR A 10 34.37 -33.22 -4.68
N LEU A 11 33.57 -32.49 -5.47
CA LEU A 11 32.85 -31.31 -5.03
C LEU A 11 31.71 -31.81 -4.10
N LEU A 12 31.91 -31.77 -2.81
CA LEU A 12 30.84 -31.94 -1.83
C LEU A 12 29.85 -30.76 -2.02
N MET A 13 28.75 -31.00 -2.70
CA MET A 13 27.58 -30.12 -2.59
C MET A 13 27.02 -30.29 -1.18
N VAL A 14 27.38 -29.36 -0.31
CA VAL A 14 26.66 -29.16 0.95
C VAL A 14 25.31 -28.59 0.56
N GLY A 15 24.34 -29.46 0.41
CA GLY A 15 22.93 -29.09 0.29
C GLY A 15 22.49 -28.45 1.60
N GLY A 16 22.78 -27.16 1.76
CA GLY A 16 22.17 -26.37 2.83
C GLY A 16 20.66 -26.40 2.61
N THR A 17 19.93 -27.00 3.55
CA THR A 17 18.49 -26.85 3.62
C THR A 17 18.21 -25.36 3.81
N VAL A 18 17.74 -24.70 2.75
CA VAL A 18 17.22 -23.34 2.87
C VAL A 18 15.97 -23.45 3.73
N SER A 19 16.12 -23.28 5.03
CA SER A 19 14.98 -23.12 5.94
C SER A 19 14.46 -21.70 5.76
N ALA A 20 13.25 -21.56 5.25
CA ALA A 20 12.59 -20.26 5.24
C ALA A 20 12.49 -19.76 6.69
N GLN A 21 12.95 -18.55 6.95
CA GLN A 21 12.84 -17.93 8.25
C GLN A 21 11.36 -17.76 8.59
N LYS A 22 10.90 -18.44 9.65
CA LYS A 22 9.54 -18.30 10.15
C LYS A 22 9.51 -17.06 11.05
N VAL A 23 8.77 -16.04 10.63
CA VAL A 23 8.49 -14.88 11.47
C VAL A 23 7.53 -15.29 12.57
N ALA A 24 7.95 -15.16 13.84
CA ALA A 24 7.11 -15.44 15.01
C ALA A 24 6.34 -14.17 15.39
N PHE A 25 5.03 -14.26 15.53
CA PHE A 25 4.18 -13.18 16.00
C PHE A 25 3.06 -13.72 16.87
N ASP A 26 2.51 -12.87 17.73
CA ASP A 26 1.27 -13.10 18.46
C ASP A 26 0.16 -12.29 17.80
N GLU A 27 -1.04 -12.84 17.74
CA GLU A 27 -2.21 -12.12 17.23
C GLU A 27 -3.42 -12.34 18.13
N TYR A 28 -4.25 -11.32 18.24
CA TYR A 28 -5.53 -11.36 18.97
C TYR A 28 -6.47 -10.27 18.49
N THR A 29 -7.71 -10.31 18.93
CA THR A 29 -8.72 -9.33 18.57
C THR A 29 -9.25 -8.67 19.84
N LEU A 30 -9.35 -7.33 19.84
CA LEU A 30 -9.99 -6.55 20.89
C LEU A 30 -11.51 -6.71 20.84
N ASP A 31 -12.21 -6.41 21.93
CA ASP A 31 -13.68 -6.49 22.02
C ASP A 31 -14.39 -5.62 20.98
N ASN A 32 -13.78 -4.50 20.61
CA ASN A 32 -14.29 -3.63 19.55
C ASN A 32 -14.04 -4.15 18.12
N GLY A 33 -13.39 -5.30 17.98
CA GLY A 33 -13.14 -5.96 16.72
C GLY A 33 -11.83 -5.58 16.02
N MET A 34 -10.98 -4.73 16.62
CA MET A 34 -9.65 -4.44 16.06
C MET A 34 -8.76 -5.68 16.16
N HIS A 35 -8.18 -6.09 15.03
CA HIS A 35 -7.18 -7.14 15.01
C HIS A 35 -5.81 -6.58 15.36
N VAL A 36 -5.07 -7.26 16.24
CA VAL A 36 -3.76 -6.83 16.73
C VAL A 36 -2.73 -7.89 16.42
N ILE A 37 -1.59 -7.47 15.88
CA ILE A 37 -0.43 -8.32 15.59
C ILE A 37 0.80 -7.76 16.33
N LEU A 38 1.48 -8.59 17.11
CA LEU A 38 2.67 -8.25 17.87
C LEU A 38 3.87 -9.08 17.38
N HIS A 39 4.85 -8.45 16.77
CA HIS A 39 6.10 -9.07 16.37
C HIS A 39 7.27 -8.48 17.17
N GLN A 40 7.68 -9.17 18.24
CA GLN A 40 8.82 -8.75 19.05
C GLN A 40 10.13 -9.19 18.39
N ASP A 41 10.99 -8.21 18.10
CA ASP A 41 12.34 -8.39 17.61
C ASP A 41 13.28 -7.42 18.33
N ASN A 42 14.18 -7.94 19.15
CA ASN A 42 15.10 -7.14 19.96
C ASN A 42 16.45 -6.90 19.26
N SER A 43 16.56 -7.15 17.97
CA SER A 43 17.80 -6.99 17.21
C SER A 43 18.23 -5.53 17.03
N ALA A 44 17.27 -4.58 17.08
CA ALA A 44 17.52 -3.15 17.01
C ALA A 44 16.64 -2.38 18.02
N PRO A 45 17.12 -1.24 18.59
CA PRO A 45 16.38 -0.48 19.58
C PRO A 45 15.33 0.45 18.94
N VAL A 46 14.50 -0.10 18.07
CA VAL A 46 13.42 0.60 17.36
C VAL A 46 12.11 -0.18 17.46
N VAL A 47 11.01 0.54 17.38
CA VAL A 47 9.67 -0.02 17.34
C VAL A 47 8.84 0.68 16.27
N ILE A 48 8.01 -0.09 15.60
CA ILE A 48 7.04 0.38 14.60
C ILE A 48 5.64 0.21 15.20
N THR A 49 4.86 1.26 15.15
CA THR A 49 3.41 1.21 15.34
C THR A 49 2.76 1.49 14.00
N SER A 50 1.81 0.68 13.60
CA SER A 50 1.12 0.92 12.33
C SER A 50 -0.33 0.46 12.37
N VAL A 51 -1.19 1.22 11.68
CA VAL A 51 -2.60 0.88 11.50
C VAL A 51 -2.91 0.78 10.02
N MET A 52 -3.44 -0.37 9.63
CA MET A 52 -3.92 -0.62 8.28
C MET A 52 -5.44 -0.65 8.30
N TYR A 53 -6.05 0.30 7.61
CA TYR A 53 -7.49 0.33 7.38
C TYR A 53 -7.82 -0.41 6.10
N HIS A 54 -8.77 -1.35 6.17
CA HIS A 54 -9.25 -2.07 4.98
C HIS A 54 -10.23 -1.17 4.22
N VAL A 55 -9.69 -0.10 3.67
CA VAL A 55 -10.38 0.86 2.81
C VAL A 55 -9.39 1.44 1.82
N GLY A 56 -9.72 1.40 0.55
CA GLY A 56 -8.93 1.92 -0.54
C GLY A 56 -9.82 2.51 -1.63
N SER A 57 -9.24 2.81 -2.79
CA SER A 57 -10.01 3.42 -3.87
C SER A 57 -11.15 2.53 -4.40
N LYS A 58 -11.11 1.22 -4.18
CA LYS A 58 -12.22 0.33 -4.56
C LYS A 58 -13.51 0.54 -3.74
N ASP A 59 -13.40 1.12 -2.55
CA ASP A 59 -14.53 1.36 -1.65
C ASP A 59 -15.25 2.70 -1.93
N GLU A 60 -14.76 3.45 -2.92
CA GLU A 60 -15.26 4.77 -3.29
C GLU A 60 -16.51 4.69 -4.18
N ASN A 61 -17.27 5.77 -4.19
CA ASN A 61 -18.31 5.98 -5.20
C ASN A 61 -17.66 6.34 -6.55
N PRO A 62 -18.10 5.76 -7.68
CA PRO A 62 -17.60 6.11 -9.02
C PRO A 62 -17.63 7.60 -9.36
N GLU A 63 -18.53 8.36 -8.73
CA GLU A 63 -18.67 9.82 -8.91
C GLU A 63 -17.95 10.62 -7.81
N ARG A 64 -17.21 9.96 -6.93
CA ARG A 64 -16.47 10.54 -5.79
C ARG A 64 -15.19 9.76 -5.57
N THR A 65 -14.33 9.72 -6.60
CA THR A 65 -13.04 9.03 -6.54
C THR A 65 -11.96 9.90 -5.89
N GLY A 66 -10.95 9.27 -5.30
CA GLY A 66 -9.85 9.94 -4.61
C GLY A 66 -10.05 10.08 -3.10
N PHE A 67 -11.19 9.67 -2.53
CA PHE A 67 -11.49 9.84 -1.11
C PHE A 67 -10.52 9.08 -0.19
N ALA A 68 -10.20 7.84 -0.51
CA ALA A 68 -9.29 7.06 0.34
C ALA A 68 -7.90 7.69 0.43
N HIS A 69 -7.35 8.16 -0.71
CA HIS A 69 -6.09 8.87 -0.74
C HIS A 69 -6.19 10.26 -0.08
N PHE A 70 -7.30 10.95 -0.25
CA PHE A 70 -7.55 12.21 0.43
C PHE A 70 -7.53 12.02 1.96
N PHE A 71 -8.10 10.92 2.49
CA PHE A 71 -8.03 10.59 3.90
C PHE A 71 -6.62 10.24 4.37
N GLU A 72 -5.76 9.69 3.50
CA GLU A 72 -4.36 9.53 3.83
C GLU A 72 -3.74 10.86 4.27
N HIS A 73 -4.05 11.95 3.57
CA HIS A 73 -3.58 13.29 3.91
C HIS A 73 -4.37 13.90 5.08
N LEU A 74 -5.69 13.84 5.03
CA LEU A 74 -6.57 14.52 5.97
C LEU A 74 -6.37 14.07 7.42
N LEU A 75 -6.06 12.80 7.64
CA LEU A 75 -5.81 12.27 8.99
C LEU A 75 -4.45 12.67 9.60
N PHE A 76 -3.66 13.51 8.91
CA PHE A 76 -2.51 14.22 9.48
C PHE A 76 -2.83 15.67 9.89
N GLU A 77 -4.03 16.19 9.56
CA GLU A 77 -4.42 17.58 9.87
C GLU A 77 -4.58 17.86 11.36
N GLY A 78 -4.73 16.82 12.18
CA GLY A 78 -4.78 16.90 13.63
C GLY A 78 -5.92 16.10 14.24
N THR A 79 -5.90 16.04 15.56
CA THR A 79 -6.90 15.39 16.40
C THR A 79 -7.36 16.35 17.49
N GLN A 80 -8.27 15.93 18.36
CA GLN A 80 -8.68 16.75 19.51
C GLN A 80 -7.50 17.09 20.43
N ASN A 81 -6.48 16.24 20.50
CA ASN A 81 -5.33 16.39 21.41
C ASN A 81 -4.00 16.67 20.69
N ILE A 82 -3.97 16.62 19.36
CA ILE A 82 -2.80 16.95 18.54
C ILE A 82 -3.20 18.09 17.60
N GLY A 83 -2.61 19.25 17.79
CA GLY A 83 -2.90 20.44 16.99
C GLY A 83 -2.52 20.25 15.53
N ARG A 84 -3.16 21.02 14.66
CA ARG A 84 -2.89 21.04 13.22
C ARG A 84 -1.42 21.36 12.95
N GLY A 85 -0.76 20.53 12.13
CA GLY A 85 0.67 20.66 11.79
C GLY A 85 1.64 20.23 12.90
N GLU A 86 1.14 19.67 14.02
CA GLU A 86 1.99 19.20 15.12
C GLU A 86 2.38 17.73 14.99
N TRP A 87 1.64 16.94 14.21
CA TRP A 87 1.92 15.50 14.05
C TRP A 87 3.39 15.21 13.72
N PHE A 88 3.88 15.80 12.65
CA PHE A 88 5.27 15.60 12.19
C PHE A 88 6.30 16.16 13.18
N LYS A 89 5.97 17.25 13.91
CA LYS A 89 6.86 17.81 14.93
C LYS A 89 6.99 16.89 16.14
N ILE A 90 5.87 16.25 16.56
CA ILE A 90 5.87 15.28 17.65
C ILE A 90 6.72 14.08 17.26
N VAL A 91 6.51 13.51 16.05
CA VAL A 91 7.26 12.36 15.58
C VAL A 91 8.77 12.67 15.50
N THR A 92 9.15 13.73 14.81
CA THR A 92 10.58 14.09 14.64
C THR A 92 11.23 14.55 15.95
N GLY A 93 10.51 15.28 16.81
CA GLY A 93 10.98 15.72 18.12
C GLY A 93 11.26 14.57 19.09
N ASN A 94 10.65 13.41 18.86
CA ASN A 94 10.89 12.17 19.62
C ASN A 94 11.79 11.17 18.88
N GLY A 95 12.56 11.61 17.87
CA GLY A 95 13.53 10.81 17.15
C GLY A 95 12.88 9.78 16.19
N GLY A 96 11.62 9.95 15.85
CA GLY A 96 10.88 9.07 14.97
C GLY A 96 10.82 9.56 13.52
N THR A 97 10.25 8.72 12.70
CA THR A 97 9.81 9.02 11.33
C THR A 97 8.46 8.35 11.07
N ASN A 98 7.69 8.89 10.16
CA ASN A 98 6.39 8.35 9.81
C ASN A 98 6.12 8.45 8.31
N ASN A 99 5.17 7.68 7.82
CA ASN A 99 4.64 7.82 6.48
C ASN A 99 3.26 7.17 6.40
N ALA A 100 2.61 7.34 5.25
CA ALA A 100 1.37 6.67 4.90
C ALA A 100 1.35 6.28 3.43
N ASN A 101 0.43 5.42 3.04
CA ASN A 101 0.17 5.12 1.64
C ASN A 101 -1.23 4.53 1.45
N THR A 102 -1.81 4.79 0.27
CA THR A 102 -3.10 4.27 -0.14
C THR A 102 -2.95 3.41 -1.39
N THR A 103 -3.65 2.28 -1.38
CA THR A 103 -3.81 1.40 -2.54
C THR A 103 -5.29 1.30 -2.92
N ASP A 104 -5.60 0.49 -3.90
CA ASP A 104 -7.00 0.21 -4.22
C ASP A 104 -7.75 -0.51 -3.09
N ASP A 105 -7.04 -1.22 -2.20
CA ASP A 105 -7.64 -2.08 -1.17
C ASP A 105 -7.48 -1.57 0.26
N ARG A 106 -6.48 -0.74 0.53
CA ARG A 106 -6.15 -0.32 1.90
C ARG A 106 -5.55 1.08 1.98
N THR A 107 -5.70 1.70 3.16
CA THR A 107 -4.95 2.88 3.60
C THR A 107 -4.11 2.48 4.82
N TYR A 108 -2.84 2.86 4.83
CA TYR A 108 -1.86 2.40 5.80
C TYR A 108 -1.07 3.57 6.36
N TYR A 109 -0.98 3.66 7.69
CA TYR A 109 -0.20 4.64 8.43
C TYR A 109 0.81 3.93 9.30
N TYR A 110 1.97 4.53 9.51
CA TYR A 110 2.95 3.99 10.44
C TYR A 110 3.90 5.06 10.98
N GLU A 111 4.35 4.84 12.21
CA GLU A 111 5.45 5.54 12.84
C GLU A 111 6.55 4.55 13.22
N ILE A 112 7.80 4.99 13.07
CA ILE A 112 8.98 4.30 13.56
C ILE A 112 9.61 5.17 14.63
N PHE A 113 9.74 4.63 15.83
CA PHE A 113 10.32 5.34 16.97
C PHE A 113 11.49 4.56 17.58
N PRO A 114 12.39 5.23 18.35
CA PRO A 114 13.18 4.54 19.36
C PRO A 114 12.26 3.74 20.28
N SER A 115 12.70 2.54 20.69
CA SER A 115 11.85 1.58 21.40
C SER A 115 11.20 2.08 22.69
N ASN A 116 11.81 3.06 23.36
CA ASN A 116 11.27 3.71 24.56
C ASN A 116 10.03 4.61 24.28
N ASN A 117 9.72 4.89 23.03
CA ASN A 117 8.59 5.73 22.63
C ASN A 117 7.40 4.93 22.05
N LEU A 118 7.31 3.62 22.34
CA LEU A 118 6.18 2.79 21.91
C LEU A 118 4.83 3.37 22.39
N GLU A 119 4.74 3.79 23.65
CA GLU A 119 3.48 4.35 24.20
C GLU A 119 3.03 5.58 23.40
N LEU A 120 3.98 6.44 23.01
CA LEU A 120 3.69 7.62 22.18
C LEU A 120 3.11 7.21 20.81
N GLY A 121 3.73 6.25 20.13
CA GLY A 121 3.23 5.77 18.83
C GLY A 121 1.82 5.16 18.93
N LEU A 122 1.56 4.37 19.95
CA LEU A 122 0.24 3.80 20.21
C LEU A 122 -0.80 4.89 20.51
N TRP A 123 -0.44 5.88 21.32
CA TRP A 123 -1.33 7.00 21.61
C TRP A 123 -1.64 7.81 20.35
N MET A 124 -0.64 8.17 19.56
CA MET A 124 -0.84 8.93 18.31
C MET A 124 -1.78 8.21 17.34
N GLU A 125 -1.57 6.92 17.09
CA GLU A 125 -2.45 6.14 16.20
C GLU A 125 -3.87 5.96 16.76
N SER A 126 -4.02 5.87 18.09
CA SER A 126 -5.34 5.85 18.72
C SER A 126 -6.08 7.18 18.58
N GLU A 127 -5.37 8.31 18.68
CA GLU A 127 -5.90 9.65 18.44
C GLU A 127 -6.37 9.82 16.99
N ARG A 128 -5.58 9.36 16.03
CA ARG A 128 -5.95 9.34 14.62
C ARG A 128 -7.27 8.61 14.37
N LEU A 129 -7.50 7.48 15.06
CA LEU A 129 -8.69 6.65 14.88
C LEU A 129 -9.90 7.19 15.66
N LEU A 130 -9.70 7.66 16.90
CA LEU A 130 -10.79 8.04 17.81
C LEU A 130 -11.23 9.49 17.65
N HIS A 131 -10.28 10.41 17.45
CA HIS A 131 -10.51 11.84 17.58
C HIS A 131 -10.06 12.68 16.35
N PRO A 132 -10.11 12.17 15.11
CA PRO A 132 -9.66 12.97 13.97
C PRO A 132 -10.51 14.23 13.82
N ILE A 133 -9.88 15.36 13.49
CA ILE A 133 -10.57 16.59 13.15
C ILE A 133 -10.82 16.64 11.66
N ILE A 134 -12.07 16.41 11.25
CA ILE A 134 -12.51 16.52 9.87
C ILE A 134 -13.40 17.75 9.75
N ASN A 135 -12.82 18.84 9.26
CA ASN A 135 -13.49 20.13 9.12
C ASN A 135 -13.17 20.77 7.75
N GLN A 136 -13.88 21.84 7.42
CA GLN A 136 -13.73 22.51 6.12
C GLN A 136 -12.32 23.04 5.89
N ILE A 137 -11.64 23.56 6.92
CA ILE A 137 -10.27 24.10 6.80
C ILE A 137 -9.28 23.00 6.37
N GLY A 138 -9.38 21.82 7.00
CA GLY A 138 -8.58 20.66 6.62
C GLY A 138 -8.88 20.18 5.19
N VAL A 139 -10.16 20.09 4.85
CA VAL A 139 -10.61 19.71 3.50
C VAL A 139 -10.08 20.67 2.45
N ASP A 140 -10.27 21.96 2.61
CA ASP A 140 -9.82 22.97 1.64
C ASP A 140 -8.30 22.95 1.47
N THR A 141 -7.56 22.79 2.57
CA THR A 141 -6.10 22.72 2.54
C THR A 141 -5.62 21.47 1.79
N GLN A 142 -6.14 20.30 2.16
CA GLN A 142 -5.67 19.05 1.55
C GLN A 142 -6.14 18.90 0.11
N ASN A 143 -7.24 19.54 -0.29
CA ASN A 143 -7.67 19.57 -1.68
C ASN A 143 -6.58 20.22 -2.58
N GLU A 144 -6.02 21.34 -2.18
CA GLU A 144 -4.92 21.97 -2.95
C GLU A 144 -3.64 21.13 -2.91
N VAL A 145 -3.33 20.47 -1.79
CA VAL A 145 -2.16 19.57 -1.69
C VAL A 145 -2.28 18.37 -2.63
N VAL A 146 -3.43 17.70 -2.65
CA VAL A 146 -3.67 16.52 -3.51
C VAL A 146 -3.70 16.92 -4.99
N LYS A 147 -4.27 18.08 -5.33
CA LYS A 147 -4.21 18.62 -6.70
C LYS A 147 -2.78 18.85 -7.16
N GLU A 148 -1.96 19.44 -6.30
CA GLU A 148 -0.55 19.68 -6.64
C GLU A 148 0.22 18.35 -6.74
N GLU A 149 -0.06 17.39 -5.88
CA GLU A 149 0.53 16.05 -5.99
C GLU A 149 0.16 15.37 -7.30
N LYS A 150 -1.11 15.45 -7.74
CA LYS A 150 -1.54 14.92 -9.04
C LYS A 150 -0.76 15.57 -10.18
N ARG A 151 -0.63 16.91 -10.17
CA ARG A 151 0.16 17.63 -11.18
C ARG A 151 1.61 17.15 -11.21
N LEU A 152 2.25 17.04 -10.05
CA LEU A 152 3.67 16.68 -9.94
C LEU A 152 3.95 15.21 -10.24
N ARG A 153 3.08 14.30 -9.81
CA ARG A 153 3.35 12.85 -9.89
C ARG A 153 2.67 12.17 -11.08
N VAL A 154 1.64 12.79 -11.66
CA VAL A 154 0.86 12.20 -12.75
C VAL A 154 0.89 13.09 -13.98
N ASP A 155 0.33 14.29 -13.91
CA ASP A 155 0.04 15.09 -15.12
C ASP A 155 1.31 15.61 -15.80
N ASN A 156 2.34 16.00 -15.01
CA ASN A 156 3.61 16.51 -15.52
C ASN A 156 4.68 15.44 -15.69
N GLN A 157 4.40 14.18 -15.32
CA GLN A 157 5.39 13.10 -15.45
C GLN A 157 5.27 12.40 -16.80
N PRO A 158 6.39 12.14 -17.50
CA PRO A 158 6.40 11.24 -18.63
C PRO A 158 5.79 9.89 -18.25
N TYR A 159 4.83 9.42 -19.03
CA TYR A 159 4.07 8.19 -18.81
C TYR A 159 3.23 8.16 -17.52
N GLY A 160 3.02 9.30 -16.84
CA GLY A 160 2.31 9.37 -15.56
C GLY A 160 0.89 8.80 -15.60
N ASN A 161 0.22 8.91 -16.74
CA ASN A 161 -1.13 8.37 -16.96
C ASN A 161 -1.18 6.90 -17.41
N LEU A 162 -0.03 6.20 -17.55
CA LEU A 162 0.01 4.84 -18.06
C LEU A 162 -0.87 3.88 -17.27
N ILE A 163 -0.75 3.87 -15.95
CA ILE A 163 -1.53 2.98 -15.08
C ILE A 163 -3.02 3.30 -15.15
N ALA A 164 -3.40 4.58 -15.19
CA ALA A 164 -4.79 4.99 -15.35
C ALA A 164 -5.38 4.46 -16.67
N GLN A 165 -4.65 4.56 -17.77
CA GLN A 165 -5.08 4.04 -19.07
C GLN A 165 -5.17 2.51 -19.08
N ILE A 166 -4.24 1.81 -18.45
CA ILE A 166 -4.31 0.35 -18.32
C ILE A 166 -5.56 -0.03 -17.52
N LYS A 167 -5.75 0.52 -16.33
CA LYS A 167 -6.88 0.22 -15.42
C LYS A 167 -8.22 0.47 -16.12
N LYS A 168 -8.39 1.59 -16.79
CA LYS A 168 -9.60 1.95 -17.54
C LYS A 168 -9.95 0.95 -18.65
N ASN A 169 -8.96 0.36 -19.31
CA ASN A 169 -9.17 -0.61 -20.39
C ASN A 169 -9.30 -2.05 -19.86
N MET A 170 -8.76 -2.32 -18.67
CA MET A 170 -8.79 -3.66 -18.06
C MET A 170 -10.07 -3.94 -17.29
N PHE A 171 -10.70 -2.91 -16.70
CA PHE A 171 -11.87 -3.03 -15.84
C PHE A 171 -13.03 -2.18 -16.36
N THR A 172 -14.22 -2.77 -16.41
CA THR A 172 -15.44 -2.08 -16.86
C THR A 172 -16.42 -1.84 -15.72
N ASN A 173 -16.56 -2.79 -14.82
CA ASN A 173 -17.48 -2.75 -13.67
C ASN A 173 -16.74 -2.59 -12.36
N HIS A 174 -15.56 -3.21 -12.22
CA HIS A 174 -14.81 -3.21 -10.98
C HIS A 174 -14.22 -1.82 -10.67
N PRO A 175 -14.25 -1.37 -9.42
CA PRO A 175 -13.64 -0.11 -9.00
C PRO A 175 -12.13 0.03 -9.28
N TYR A 176 -11.41 -1.05 -9.54
CA TYR A 176 -10.01 -0.97 -10.00
C TYR A 176 -9.83 -0.23 -11.34
N ARG A 177 -10.91 0.22 -11.98
CA ARG A 177 -10.85 1.01 -13.22
C ARG A 177 -10.36 2.45 -13.04
N TRP A 178 -10.36 2.99 -11.80
CA TRP A 178 -9.77 4.29 -11.49
C TRP A 178 -8.53 4.17 -10.63
N THR A 179 -7.78 5.25 -10.48
CA THR A 179 -6.58 5.32 -9.66
C THR A 179 -6.89 5.84 -8.26
N THR A 180 -5.98 5.58 -7.31
CA THR A 180 -6.12 6.03 -5.92
C THR A 180 -6.19 7.55 -5.77
N ILE A 181 -5.48 8.30 -6.64
CA ILE A 181 -5.51 9.77 -6.58
C ILE A 181 -6.85 10.35 -7.05
N GLY A 182 -7.60 9.60 -7.83
CA GLY A 182 -8.94 9.98 -8.30
C GLY A 182 -8.97 11.13 -9.29
N GLU A 183 -10.17 11.68 -9.48
CA GLU A 183 -10.42 12.84 -10.33
C GLU A 183 -10.60 14.09 -9.46
N MET A 184 -9.94 15.18 -9.84
CA MET A 184 -9.96 16.42 -9.04
C MET A 184 -11.34 17.04 -8.97
N GLU A 185 -12.12 16.95 -10.06
CA GLU A 185 -13.50 17.39 -10.12
C GLU A 185 -14.39 16.70 -9.09
N HIS A 186 -14.11 15.44 -8.77
CA HIS A 186 -14.83 14.68 -7.73
C HIS A 186 -14.51 15.20 -6.33
N LEU A 187 -13.26 15.56 -6.07
CA LEU A 187 -12.85 16.15 -4.78
C LEU A 187 -13.38 17.58 -4.62
N ASP A 188 -13.40 18.37 -5.69
CA ASP A 188 -13.95 19.74 -5.69
C ASP A 188 -15.47 19.77 -5.46
N ALA A 189 -16.17 18.75 -5.96
CA ALA A 189 -17.62 18.62 -5.81
C ALA A 189 -18.04 17.97 -4.48
N ALA A 190 -17.09 17.41 -3.71
CA ALA A 190 -17.40 16.71 -2.47
C ALA A 190 -17.74 17.67 -1.32
N THR A 191 -18.70 17.29 -0.51
CA THR A 191 -19.10 18.06 0.67
C THR A 191 -18.40 17.55 1.94
N LEU A 192 -18.33 18.41 2.96
CA LEU A 192 -17.78 18.03 4.28
C LEU A 192 -18.51 16.82 4.87
N GLU A 193 -19.84 16.76 4.69
CA GLU A 193 -20.67 15.66 5.17
C GLU A 193 -20.32 14.33 4.47
N GLU A 194 -19.98 14.35 3.18
CA GLU A 194 -19.54 13.16 2.45
C GLU A 194 -18.20 12.67 3.00
N PHE A 195 -17.24 13.56 3.29
CA PHE A 195 -15.99 13.18 3.95
C PHE A 195 -16.23 12.60 5.34
N GLN A 196 -17.04 13.25 6.18
CA GLN A 196 -17.35 12.76 7.51
C GLN A 196 -18.05 11.39 7.47
N ALA A 197 -18.97 11.18 6.51
CA ALA A 197 -19.66 9.91 6.33
C ALA A 197 -18.70 8.79 5.89
N PHE A 198 -17.74 9.09 5.00
CA PHE A 198 -16.72 8.13 4.57
C PHE A 198 -15.82 7.71 5.74
N ASN A 199 -15.34 8.66 6.54
CA ASN A 199 -14.56 8.38 7.75
C ASN A 199 -15.34 7.48 8.71
N LYS A 200 -16.54 7.88 9.08
CA LYS A 200 -17.41 7.13 10.00
C LYS A 200 -17.71 5.71 9.54
N LYS A 201 -17.76 5.48 8.23
CA LYS A 201 -18.05 4.17 7.64
C LYS A 201 -16.84 3.25 7.67
N PHE A 202 -15.65 3.75 7.33
CA PHE A 202 -14.51 2.91 7.00
C PHE A 202 -13.37 2.97 8.04
N TYR A 203 -13.16 4.11 8.71
CA TYR A 203 -12.08 4.28 9.68
C TYR A 203 -12.57 3.93 11.09
N VAL A 204 -12.80 2.65 11.29
CA VAL A 204 -13.34 2.06 12.52
C VAL A 204 -12.51 0.88 12.97
N PRO A 205 -12.42 0.57 14.28
CA PRO A 205 -11.52 -0.47 14.79
C PRO A 205 -11.79 -1.86 14.18
N ASN A 206 -13.04 -2.23 13.96
CA ASN A 206 -13.40 -3.51 13.34
C ASN A 206 -13.18 -3.57 11.81
N ASN A 207 -12.61 -2.53 11.22
CA ASN A 207 -12.13 -2.47 9.83
C ASN A 207 -10.63 -2.15 9.77
N ALA A 208 -9.90 -2.33 10.88
CA ALA A 208 -8.50 -1.98 11.01
C ALA A 208 -7.67 -3.11 11.63
N VAL A 209 -6.40 -3.12 11.29
CA VAL A 209 -5.38 -4.00 11.88
C VAL A 209 -4.29 -3.13 12.48
N LEU A 210 -4.04 -3.28 13.77
CA LEU A 210 -2.90 -2.67 14.46
C LEU A 210 -1.72 -3.64 14.45
N VAL A 211 -0.56 -3.20 14.01
CA VAL A 211 0.69 -3.97 14.09
C VAL A 211 1.70 -3.23 14.94
N VAL A 212 2.30 -3.93 15.89
CA VAL A 212 3.46 -3.46 16.65
C VAL A 212 4.62 -4.41 16.36
N ALA A 213 5.72 -3.88 15.82
CA ALA A 213 6.89 -4.66 15.48
C ALA A 213 8.18 -4.01 15.98
N GLY A 214 9.15 -4.79 16.44
CA GLY A 214 10.44 -4.32 16.92
C GLY A 214 10.71 -4.64 18.39
N GLN A 215 11.49 -3.79 19.05
CA GLN A 215 11.89 -3.99 20.44
C GLN A 215 10.84 -3.42 21.39
N PHE A 216 10.16 -4.26 22.15
CA PHE A 216 9.21 -3.87 23.18
C PHE A 216 8.93 -5.02 24.16
N ASP A 217 8.36 -4.69 25.34
CA ASP A 217 7.77 -5.68 26.24
C ASP A 217 6.33 -5.98 25.82
N LYS A 218 6.01 -7.26 25.61
CA LYS A 218 4.69 -7.70 25.14
C LYS A 218 3.57 -7.46 26.15
N ALA A 219 3.84 -7.61 27.45
CA ALA A 219 2.83 -7.40 28.47
C ALA A 219 2.46 -5.92 28.55
N GLN A 220 3.47 -5.07 28.60
CA GLN A 220 3.30 -3.61 28.62
C GLN A 220 2.60 -3.10 27.34
N ALA A 221 2.99 -3.61 26.16
CA ALA A 221 2.35 -3.25 24.91
C ALA A 221 0.84 -3.60 24.92
N LYS A 222 0.46 -4.79 25.42
CA LYS A 222 -0.95 -5.19 25.55
C LYS A 222 -1.74 -4.28 26.50
N GLU A 223 -1.14 -3.85 27.62
CA GLU A 223 -1.77 -2.89 28.53
C GLU A 223 -2.04 -1.54 27.83
N TRP A 224 -1.04 -0.99 27.14
CA TRP A 224 -1.20 0.27 26.40
C TRP A 224 -2.19 0.13 25.24
N ILE A 225 -2.15 -0.96 24.48
CA ILE A 225 -3.12 -1.22 23.42
C ILE A 225 -4.54 -1.27 23.99
N GLN A 226 -4.76 -1.97 25.11
CA GLN A 226 -6.07 -2.01 25.76
C GLN A 226 -6.48 -0.62 26.26
N LYS A 227 -5.55 0.15 26.83
CA LYS A 227 -5.79 1.52 27.32
C LYS A 227 -6.23 2.48 26.22
N TYR A 228 -5.54 2.46 25.09
CA TYR A 228 -5.74 3.44 24.01
C TYR A 228 -6.76 2.98 22.96
N PHE A 229 -6.71 1.73 22.54
CA PHE A 229 -7.58 1.23 21.48
C PHE A 229 -8.83 0.50 22.01
N GLY A 230 -8.74 -0.12 23.19
CA GLY A 230 -9.87 -0.87 23.76
C GLY A 230 -11.11 0.00 24.06
N VAL A 231 -10.91 1.28 24.28
CA VAL A 231 -11.99 2.25 24.56
C VAL A 231 -12.68 2.79 23.30
N ILE A 232 -12.11 2.56 22.13
CA ILE A 232 -12.66 3.07 20.86
C ILE A 232 -13.93 2.29 20.51
N PRO A 233 -15.06 2.96 20.26
CA PRO A 233 -16.31 2.27 19.95
C PRO A 233 -16.20 1.45 18.67
N LYS A 234 -16.81 0.25 18.68
CA LYS A 234 -16.96 -0.56 17.48
C LYS A 234 -17.82 0.13 16.45
N GLY A 235 -17.36 0.19 15.20
CA GLY A 235 -18.15 0.73 14.10
C GLY A 235 -19.18 -0.27 13.55
N ALA A 236 -20.05 0.20 12.67
CA ALA A 236 -20.93 -0.68 11.91
C ALA A 236 -20.10 -1.63 11.03
N PRO A 237 -20.61 -2.86 10.76
CA PRO A 237 -19.94 -3.76 9.83
C PRO A 237 -19.83 -3.13 8.43
N VAL A 238 -18.64 -3.15 7.85
CA VAL A 238 -18.42 -2.65 6.50
C VAL A 238 -18.90 -3.69 5.50
N THR A 239 -19.97 -3.36 4.77
CA THR A 239 -20.46 -4.19 3.67
C THR A 239 -19.86 -3.70 2.36
N ARG A 240 -19.26 -4.62 1.60
CA ARG A 240 -18.70 -4.36 0.27
C ARG A 240 -19.51 -5.04 -0.81
N GLN A 241 -19.73 -4.32 -1.89
CA GLN A 241 -20.32 -4.90 -3.09
C GLN A 241 -19.29 -5.80 -3.76
N LYS A 242 -19.76 -6.96 -4.24
CA LYS A 242 -18.93 -7.83 -5.10
C LYS A 242 -19.12 -7.41 -6.54
N TYR A 243 -18.01 -7.25 -7.24
CA TYR A 243 -17.99 -6.90 -8.66
C TYR A 243 -17.44 -8.08 -9.45
N GLU A 244 -18.14 -8.45 -10.50
CA GLU A 244 -17.68 -9.45 -11.44
C GLU A 244 -17.34 -8.79 -12.78
N GLU A 245 -16.20 -9.16 -13.32
CA GLU A 245 -15.71 -8.69 -14.59
C GLU A 245 -15.84 -9.78 -15.65
N ALA A 246 -16.45 -9.45 -16.77
CA ALA A 246 -16.49 -10.36 -17.90
C ALA A 246 -15.07 -10.69 -18.41
N PRO A 247 -14.79 -11.91 -18.88
CA PRO A 247 -13.50 -12.26 -19.47
C PRO A 247 -13.16 -11.35 -20.66
N ILE A 248 -11.91 -10.93 -20.76
CA ILE A 248 -11.40 -10.24 -21.95
C ILE A 248 -11.14 -11.28 -23.02
N THR A 249 -12.04 -11.39 -24.00
CA THR A 249 -11.98 -12.41 -25.07
C THR A 249 -11.28 -11.93 -26.34
N GLN A 250 -11.04 -10.64 -26.47
CA GLN A 250 -10.37 -10.03 -27.62
C GLN A 250 -9.33 -9.02 -27.18
N THR A 251 -8.29 -8.85 -28.00
CA THR A 251 -7.28 -7.83 -27.75
C THR A 251 -7.88 -6.43 -27.84
N ILE A 252 -7.82 -5.70 -26.74
CA ILE A 252 -8.16 -4.27 -26.69
C ILE A 252 -6.91 -3.50 -27.10
N ARG A 253 -7.03 -2.66 -28.13
CA ARG A 253 -5.95 -1.76 -28.56
C ARG A 253 -6.33 -0.33 -28.25
N ALA A 254 -5.51 0.32 -27.43
CA ALA A 254 -5.67 1.72 -27.04
C ALA A 254 -4.42 2.51 -27.43
N ARG A 255 -4.59 3.77 -27.75
CA ARG A 255 -3.51 4.73 -27.97
C ARG A 255 -3.77 5.94 -27.09
N TYR A 256 -2.75 6.36 -26.39
CA TYR A 256 -2.74 7.56 -25.58
C TYR A 256 -1.59 8.47 -26.02
N GLU A 257 -1.88 9.76 -26.21
CA GLU A 257 -0.88 10.76 -26.55
C GLU A 257 -0.51 11.54 -25.29
N ASP A 258 0.74 11.49 -24.92
CA ASP A 258 1.29 12.18 -23.77
C ASP A 258 2.29 13.24 -24.26
N PRO A 259 2.01 14.53 -24.04
CA PRO A 259 2.87 15.60 -24.52
C PRO A 259 4.23 15.65 -23.81
N ASN A 260 4.38 14.96 -22.69
CA ASN A 260 5.61 14.96 -21.89
C ASN A 260 6.61 13.89 -22.32
N ILE A 261 6.26 12.99 -23.26
CA ILE A 261 7.15 11.91 -23.69
C ILE A 261 7.86 12.24 -25.01
N GLN A 262 9.11 11.80 -25.09
CA GLN A 262 9.92 11.85 -26.32
C GLN A 262 10.07 10.49 -26.98
N ILE A 263 9.92 9.42 -26.22
CA ILE A 263 10.12 8.03 -26.67
C ILE A 263 8.81 7.28 -26.49
N PRO A 264 8.26 6.65 -27.54
CA PRO A 264 7.01 5.90 -27.41
C PRO A 264 7.20 4.68 -26.50
N MET A 265 6.15 4.34 -25.76
CA MET A 265 6.05 3.11 -24.96
C MET A 265 4.98 2.19 -25.54
N VAL A 266 5.23 0.90 -25.49
CA VAL A 266 4.23 -0.15 -25.73
C VAL A 266 4.03 -0.94 -24.45
N ALA A 267 2.80 -1.00 -23.96
CA ALA A 267 2.41 -1.82 -22.81
C ALA A 267 1.48 -2.94 -23.25
N ALA A 268 1.73 -4.17 -22.79
CA ALA A 268 0.83 -5.31 -22.94
C ALA A 268 0.39 -5.73 -21.53
N SER A 269 -0.90 -5.66 -21.25
CA SER A 269 -1.46 -5.92 -19.91
C SER A 269 -2.48 -7.05 -19.97
N TYR A 270 -2.52 -7.85 -18.94
CA TYR A 270 -3.40 -9.00 -18.80
C TYR A 270 -4.09 -8.95 -17.45
N ARG A 271 -5.40 -9.23 -17.40
CA ARG A 271 -6.07 -9.40 -16.12
C ARG A 271 -5.58 -10.68 -15.46
N THR A 272 -5.19 -10.59 -14.20
CA THR A 272 -4.65 -11.71 -13.43
C THR A 272 -5.52 -11.98 -12.20
N PRO A 273 -5.39 -13.17 -11.57
CA PRO A 273 -6.16 -13.50 -10.39
C PRO A 273 -5.70 -12.69 -9.15
N SER A 274 -6.55 -12.71 -8.14
CA SER A 274 -6.32 -12.13 -6.81
C SER A 274 -4.97 -12.54 -6.21
N ASN A 275 -4.36 -11.62 -5.45
CA ASN A 275 -3.13 -11.85 -4.67
C ASN A 275 -3.25 -12.95 -3.60
N LYS A 276 -4.47 -13.37 -3.29
CA LYS A 276 -4.78 -14.49 -2.37
C LYS A 276 -4.56 -15.86 -3.02
N THR A 277 -4.35 -15.91 -4.34
CA THR A 277 -4.18 -17.16 -5.08
C THR A 277 -2.73 -17.58 -5.21
N ARG A 278 -2.49 -18.89 -5.41
CA ARG A 278 -1.17 -19.39 -5.75
C ARG A 278 -0.68 -18.86 -7.10
N ASP A 279 -1.58 -18.70 -8.06
CA ASP A 279 -1.23 -18.26 -9.41
C ASP A 279 -0.66 -16.84 -9.42
N SER A 280 -1.15 -15.95 -8.54
CA SER A 280 -0.54 -14.64 -8.36
C SER A 280 0.95 -14.75 -7.96
N LYS A 281 1.30 -15.67 -7.04
CA LYS A 281 2.70 -15.88 -6.63
C LYS A 281 3.55 -16.48 -7.75
N VAL A 282 2.96 -17.32 -8.59
CA VAL A 282 3.63 -17.84 -9.79
C VAL A 282 3.88 -16.72 -10.81
N LEU A 283 2.93 -15.80 -10.98
CA LEU A 283 3.08 -14.63 -11.85
C LEU A 283 4.17 -13.66 -11.35
N ASP A 284 4.34 -13.50 -10.04
CA ASP A 284 5.47 -12.75 -9.47
C ASP A 284 6.81 -13.34 -9.90
N LEU A 285 6.95 -14.67 -9.82
CA LEU A 285 8.17 -15.37 -10.26
C LEU A 285 8.38 -15.29 -11.78
N ILE A 286 7.31 -15.39 -12.57
CA ILE A 286 7.36 -15.24 -14.01
C ILE A 286 7.83 -13.83 -14.39
N SER A 287 7.29 -12.80 -13.76
CA SER A 287 7.68 -11.41 -14.03
C SER A 287 9.15 -11.16 -13.71
N THR A 288 9.64 -11.68 -12.59
CA THR A 288 11.07 -11.65 -12.21
C THR A 288 11.94 -12.33 -13.29
N LEU A 289 11.59 -13.54 -13.71
CA LEU A 289 12.32 -14.26 -14.76
C LEU A 289 12.35 -13.50 -16.09
N LEU A 290 11.26 -12.79 -16.41
CA LEU A 290 11.13 -12.07 -17.67
C LEU A 290 11.94 -10.78 -17.69
N SER A 291 11.97 -9.99 -16.62
CA SER A 291 12.50 -8.62 -16.69
C SER A 291 13.39 -8.16 -15.54
N ASP A 292 13.58 -8.97 -14.49
CA ASP A 292 14.39 -8.51 -13.35
C ASP A 292 15.89 -8.64 -13.66
N GLY A 293 16.56 -7.49 -13.69
CA GLY A 293 17.97 -7.36 -13.99
C GLY A 293 18.34 -7.60 -15.47
N LYS A 294 19.59 -7.25 -15.80
CA LYS A 294 20.11 -7.32 -17.17
C LYS A 294 20.28 -8.76 -17.72
N SER A 295 20.31 -9.75 -16.86
CA SER A 295 20.37 -11.17 -17.26
C SER A 295 19.01 -11.77 -17.63
N SER A 296 17.91 -11.05 -17.41
CA SER A 296 16.56 -11.51 -17.66
C SER A 296 16.26 -11.74 -19.14
N ARG A 297 15.25 -12.58 -19.40
CA ARG A 297 14.95 -13.03 -20.77
C ARG A 297 14.57 -11.91 -21.72
N LEU A 298 13.70 -11.00 -21.28
CA LEU A 298 13.25 -9.89 -22.12
C LEU A 298 14.34 -8.85 -22.29
N TYR A 299 15.10 -8.54 -21.23
CA TYR A 299 16.18 -7.56 -21.32
C TYR A 299 17.21 -8.01 -22.36
N LYS A 300 17.73 -9.23 -22.24
CA LYS A 300 18.66 -9.78 -23.23
C LYS A 300 18.10 -9.76 -24.65
N LYS A 301 16.86 -10.20 -24.80
CA LYS A 301 16.26 -10.32 -26.14
C LYS A 301 15.96 -8.96 -26.79
N MET A 302 15.36 -8.04 -26.04
CA MET A 302 14.82 -6.80 -26.60
C MET A 302 15.82 -5.64 -26.55
N VAL A 303 16.65 -5.59 -25.50
CA VAL A 303 17.63 -4.52 -25.31
C VAL A 303 18.99 -4.90 -25.91
N ASP A 304 19.56 -6.05 -25.50
CA ASP A 304 20.91 -6.42 -25.90
C ASP A 304 20.98 -6.96 -27.34
N ASP A 305 20.17 -7.99 -27.67
CA ASP A 305 20.27 -8.67 -28.96
C ASP A 305 19.63 -7.88 -30.09
N LYS A 306 18.32 -7.56 -29.91
CA LYS A 306 17.53 -6.91 -30.99
C LYS A 306 17.64 -5.40 -31.03
N LYS A 307 18.07 -4.76 -29.94
CA LYS A 307 18.16 -3.30 -29.80
C LYS A 307 16.86 -2.59 -30.18
N MET A 308 15.72 -3.21 -29.86
CA MET A 308 14.36 -2.68 -30.16
C MET A 308 13.79 -1.82 -29.05
N ALA A 309 14.34 -1.91 -27.84
CA ALA A 309 13.92 -1.15 -26.66
C ALA A 309 15.15 -0.61 -25.93
N LEU A 310 15.02 0.56 -25.32
CA LEU A 310 16.00 1.10 -24.39
C LEU A 310 15.85 0.47 -23.02
N GLN A 311 14.62 0.15 -22.66
CA GLN A 311 14.27 -0.47 -21.38
C GLN A 311 13.06 -1.38 -21.58
N ILE A 312 12.96 -2.41 -20.77
CA ILE A 312 11.81 -3.30 -20.70
C ILE A 312 11.55 -3.70 -19.27
N GLY A 313 10.28 -3.83 -18.90
CA GLY A 313 9.84 -4.28 -17.59
C GLY A 313 8.64 -5.22 -17.72
N ALA A 314 8.51 -6.16 -16.82
CA ALA A 314 7.33 -6.96 -16.59
C ALA A 314 7.12 -7.09 -15.09
N PHE A 315 5.91 -6.90 -14.62
CA PHE A 315 5.56 -7.04 -13.21
C PHE A 315 4.13 -7.56 -13.08
N ASN A 316 3.86 -8.23 -11.98
CA ASN A 316 2.52 -8.63 -11.59
C ASN A 316 2.01 -7.65 -10.55
N TYR A 317 0.87 -7.03 -10.82
CA TYR A 317 0.21 -6.08 -9.92
C TYR A 317 -1.13 -6.68 -9.46
N SER A 318 -1.04 -7.73 -8.64
CA SER A 318 -2.22 -8.38 -8.09
C SER A 318 -2.67 -7.72 -6.81
N GLN A 319 -3.97 -7.52 -6.71
CA GLN A 319 -4.67 -6.93 -5.58
C GLN A 319 -5.66 -7.94 -4.99
N GLU A 320 -6.52 -7.49 -4.07
CA GLU A 320 -7.40 -8.38 -3.30
C GLU A 320 -8.41 -9.14 -4.18
N ASP A 321 -8.94 -8.50 -5.22
CA ASP A 321 -9.99 -9.08 -6.06
C ASP A 321 -9.44 -9.55 -7.43
N TYR A 322 -8.61 -8.74 -8.07
CA TYR A 322 -7.97 -8.98 -9.37
C TYR A 322 -6.55 -8.42 -9.42
N GLY A 323 -5.86 -8.72 -10.49
CA GLY A 323 -4.61 -8.09 -10.84
C GLY A 323 -4.55 -7.72 -12.31
#